data_2e7bbf9a4940cf1ee20c47b18e3aa1dc
#
_entry.id   2e7bbf9a4940cf1ee20c47b18e3aa1dc
#
_cell.length_a   1.000
_cell.length_b   1.000
_cell.length_c   1.000
_cell.angle_alpha   90.00
_cell.angle_beta   90.00
_cell.angle_gamma   90.00
#
_symmetry.space_group_name_H-M   'P 1'
#
loop_
_entity.id
_entity.type
_entity.pdbx_description
1 polymer ?
#
loop_
_entity_poly.entity_id
_entity_poly.type
_entity_poly.pdbx_seq_one_letter_code
_entity_poly.pdbx_strand_id
1 'polypeptide(L)'
;MSSRILRTPLLLVVPCLLACLTAQTPLSLDVVGGTMAGRLSLDLAPGLYPFETCFILTGITAGPTPLALLDPSDPRSVSVGTSTLSNSFFGFLGIDGHFRVGPFAIPSLPALVDAGFFFQGITFPGTQTFVDRISNPAAIRMGTLGTFRDRGVYLTFDRAFATVLLRADRRWLVTGGGRGALLAQVATSATEIYDDVTDAFLPGPPMVAPRSIHTMTELRDGRTLFVGGVDNLNDPQASCEIYNPATDTFTAIAPMISPRAGHTATLLPDGRVFVAGGLANITVLPSAVYAIFDTTSTTEIYNPANNTWTAGPNMRTPRAGQAAILRPDGRVLLAGGVSFDDFIILRLPAVRNTTEIYNPATNTTSVGPSMVTAHSLVDPVPLGSDRYLIPGGISALSLASPGTSSTACEVYNALANTFTAVGSMATARVNQRSFPLDSSRFICVGGGNGTLLAPIALATSEIFDAVTSTWSPGPALTVPRAAPAMFRSSRGQVHFIGGGTANGAIATSSEFHFSF
;
A
#
# COMPACT_ATOMS: atom_id res chain seq x y z
N MET A 1 -3.78 36.94 77.10
CA MET A 1 -4.14 38.13 76.37
C MET A 1 -4.25 37.71 74.92
N SER A 2 -5.43 37.78 74.47
CA SER A 2 -6.04 37.66 73.17
C SER A 2 -5.33 36.82 72.08
N SER A 3 -5.70 35.55 71.98
CA SER A 3 -5.46 34.62 70.86
C SER A 3 -6.43 34.93 69.70
N ARG A 4 -5.91 35.28 68.53
CA ARG A 4 -6.69 35.32 67.27
C ARG A 4 -6.45 34.04 66.51
N ILE A 5 -7.46 33.22 66.41
CA ILE A 5 -7.55 32.03 65.57
C ILE A 5 -7.86 32.55 64.15
N LEU A 6 -6.91 32.40 63.21
CA LEU A 6 -7.15 32.60 61.78
C LEU A 6 -7.85 31.33 61.25
N ARG A 7 -9.08 31.46 60.84
CA ARG A 7 -9.80 30.47 60.04
C ARG A 7 -9.41 30.64 58.58
N THR A 8 -8.68 29.70 58.03
CA THR A 8 -8.46 29.56 56.60
C THR A 8 -9.72 28.99 55.95
N PRO A 9 -10.28 29.59 54.88
CA PRO A 9 -11.37 28.98 54.15
C PRO A 9 -10.83 27.86 53.29
N LEU A 10 -11.43 26.68 53.42
CA LEU A 10 -11.22 25.54 52.56
C LEU A 10 -11.82 25.87 51.19
N LEU A 11 -10.94 26.21 50.23
CA LEU A 11 -11.35 26.43 48.85
C LEU A 11 -11.64 25.05 48.24
N LEU A 12 -12.91 24.72 48.10
CA LEU A 12 -13.37 23.59 47.31
C LEU A 12 -13.09 23.92 45.84
N VAL A 13 -11.99 23.40 45.31
CA VAL A 13 -11.75 23.43 43.88
C VAL A 13 -12.64 22.35 43.25
N VAL A 14 -13.79 22.79 42.77
CA VAL A 14 -14.60 22.00 41.85
C VAL A 14 -13.83 22.02 40.50
N PRO A 15 -13.33 20.91 40.01
CA PRO A 15 -12.81 20.89 38.65
C PRO A 15 -14.01 21.08 37.74
N CYS A 16 -14.06 22.27 37.11
CA CYS A 16 -14.92 22.51 35.97
C CYS A 16 -14.51 21.55 34.87
N LEU A 17 -15.24 20.45 34.73
CA LEU A 17 -15.15 19.60 33.54
C LEU A 17 -15.65 20.46 32.35
N LEU A 18 -14.75 21.22 31.75
CA LEU A 18 -14.93 21.57 30.34
C LEU A 18 -14.88 20.23 29.59
N ALA A 19 -16.05 19.75 29.21
CA ALA A 19 -16.16 18.73 28.20
C ALA A 19 -15.60 19.33 26.90
N CYS A 20 -14.29 19.13 26.71
CA CYS A 20 -13.70 19.24 25.40
C CYS A 20 -14.36 18.16 24.56
N LEU A 21 -15.20 18.52 23.63
CA LEU A 21 -15.67 17.65 22.55
C LEU A 21 -14.46 17.32 21.67
N THR A 22 -13.52 16.53 22.19
CA THR A 22 -12.54 15.83 21.37
C THR A 22 -13.31 14.75 20.64
N ALA A 23 -13.22 14.75 19.34
CA ALA A 23 -13.71 13.63 18.53
C ALA A 23 -13.24 12.34 19.19
N GLN A 24 -14.17 11.50 19.64
CA GLN A 24 -13.85 10.24 20.28
C GLN A 24 -13.09 9.39 19.29
N THR A 25 -11.88 8.96 19.65
CA THR A 25 -11.16 7.98 18.83
C THR A 25 -12.05 6.76 18.66
N PRO A 26 -12.33 6.33 17.44
CA PRO A 26 -13.21 5.21 17.21
C PRO A 26 -12.62 3.94 17.83
N LEU A 27 -13.46 3.14 18.47
CA LEU A 27 -13.09 1.83 18.95
C LEU A 27 -12.70 0.95 17.77
N SER A 28 -11.55 0.29 17.81
CA SER A 28 -11.07 -0.58 16.74
C SER A 28 -10.80 -1.99 17.26
N LEU A 29 -11.08 -2.99 16.43
CA LEU A 29 -10.72 -4.38 16.66
C LEU A 29 -9.72 -4.82 15.61
N ASP A 30 -8.53 -5.21 16.02
CA ASP A 30 -7.50 -5.81 15.19
C ASP A 30 -7.47 -7.33 15.40
N VAL A 31 -7.49 -8.06 14.29
CA VAL A 31 -7.40 -9.51 14.27
C VAL A 31 -6.14 -9.90 13.54
N VAL A 32 -5.25 -10.62 14.20
CA VAL A 32 -3.96 -11.03 13.66
C VAL A 32 -3.87 -12.56 13.64
N GLY A 33 -3.48 -13.15 12.52
CA GLY A 33 -3.36 -14.59 12.34
C GLY A 33 -4.35 -15.17 11.34
N GLY A 34 -4.76 -16.42 11.55
CA GLY A 34 -5.73 -17.12 10.67
C GLY A 34 -5.11 -18.13 9.73
N THR A 35 -3.90 -18.57 10.01
CA THR A 35 -3.25 -19.69 9.31
C THR A 35 -3.41 -20.98 10.11
N MET A 36 -3.72 -22.09 9.44
CA MET A 36 -3.70 -23.42 10.06
C MET A 36 -2.31 -23.71 10.65
N ALA A 37 -2.27 -24.30 11.83
CA ALA A 37 -1.07 -24.48 12.65
C ALA A 37 -0.37 -23.17 13.09
N GLY A 38 -0.97 -22.01 12.81
CA GLY A 38 -0.53 -20.71 13.27
C GLY A 38 -1.21 -20.28 14.57
N ARG A 39 -1.25 -18.96 14.80
CA ARG A 39 -1.87 -18.35 15.98
C ARG A 39 -2.92 -17.33 15.56
N LEU A 40 -3.88 -17.08 16.43
CA LEU A 40 -4.89 -16.05 16.29
C LEU A 40 -4.84 -15.15 17.53
N SER A 41 -4.76 -13.86 17.34
CA SER A 41 -4.84 -12.86 18.39
C SER A 41 -5.88 -11.80 18.04
N LEU A 42 -6.55 -11.30 19.06
CA LEU A 42 -7.54 -10.23 18.95
C LEU A 42 -7.10 -9.08 19.86
N ASP A 43 -7.14 -7.85 19.36
CA ASP A 43 -6.81 -6.65 20.14
C ASP A 43 -7.89 -5.59 19.93
N LEU A 44 -8.65 -5.30 20.98
CA LEU A 44 -9.67 -4.26 20.98
C LEU A 44 -9.09 -2.99 21.62
N ALA A 45 -9.02 -1.89 20.87
CA ALA A 45 -8.41 -0.63 21.27
C ALA A 45 -8.90 0.56 20.39
N PRO A 46 -8.63 1.81 20.78
CA PRO A 46 -8.34 2.26 22.13
C PRO A 46 -9.61 2.40 22.97
N GLY A 47 -9.53 2.04 24.25
CA GLY A 47 -10.55 2.38 25.22
C GLY A 47 -10.46 3.84 25.66
N LEU A 48 -11.59 4.47 25.98
CA LEU A 48 -11.63 5.82 26.55
C LEU A 48 -11.22 5.83 28.01
N TYR A 49 -11.55 4.76 28.72
CA TYR A 49 -11.30 4.63 30.15
C TYR A 49 -10.64 3.29 30.45
N PRO A 50 -9.58 3.26 31.27
CA PRO A 50 -9.06 2.02 31.81
C PRO A 50 -10.17 1.28 32.56
N PHE A 51 -10.18 -0.04 32.46
CA PHE A 51 -11.17 -0.93 33.09
C PHE A 51 -12.62 -0.82 32.56
N GLU A 52 -12.82 -0.16 31.39
CA GLU A 52 -14.10 -0.22 30.70
C GLU A 52 -14.44 -1.67 30.34
N THR A 53 -15.67 -2.08 30.62
CA THR A 53 -16.14 -3.44 30.34
C THR A 53 -16.32 -3.63 28.85
N CYS A 54 -15.83 -4.73 28.31
CA CYS A 54 -15.91 -5.01 26.89
C CYS A 54 -16.18 -6.48 26.58
N PHE A 55 -16.75 -6.70 25.37
CA PHE A 55 -16.88 -8.00 24.75
C PHE A 55 -16.26 -7.97 23.36
N ILE A 56 -15.64 -9.06 22.95
CA ILE A 56 -15.39 -9.38 21.56
C ILE A 56 -16.37 -10.47 21.16
N LEU A 57 -17.38 -10.09 20.39
CA LEU A 57 -18.38 -11.01 19.85
C LEU A 57 -17.75 -11.84 18.73
N THR A 58 -18.04 -13.13 18.71
CA THR A 58 -17.51 -14.05 17.70
C THR A 58 -18.64 -14.80 17.00
N GLY A 59 -18.48 -15.06 15.70
CA GLY A 59 -19.47 -15.80 14.91
C GLY A 59 -18.85 -16.52 13.72
N ILE A 60 -19.53 -17.55 13.25
CA ILE A 60 -19.20 -18.26 12.00
C ILE A 60 -20.03 -17.75 10.80
N THR A 61 -20.96 -16.86 11.06
CA THR A 61 -21.77 -16.17 10.03
C THR A 61 -21.66 -14.66 10.22
N ALA A 62 -21.71 -13.92 9.12
CA ALA A 62 -21.84 -12.47 9.16
C ALA A 62 -23.24 -12.06 9.68
N GLY A 63 -23.29 -10.85 10.32
CA GLY A 63 -24.54 -10.21 10.70
C GLY A 63 -25.35 -9.69 9.50
N PRO A 64 -26.29 -8.79 9.71
CA PRO A 64 -26.47 -8.02 10.94
C PRO A 64 -27.23 -8.74 12.05
N THR A 65 -26.78 -8.57 13.31
CA THR A 65 -27.53 -8.96 14.50
C THR A 65 -27.97 -7.69 15.24
N PRO A 66 -29.29 -7.44 15.37
CA PRO A 66 -29.77 -6.25 16.05
C PRO A 66 -29.39 -6.25 17.54
N LEU A 67 -28.87 -5.12 18.05
CA LEU A 67 -28.62 -4.94 19.47
C LEU A 67 -29.92 -4.84 20.28
N ALA A 68 -31.04 -4.58 19.63
CA ALA A 68 -32.37 -4.67 20.24
C ALA A 68 -32.68 -6.03 20.90
N LEU A 69 -31.92 -7.09 20.57
CA LEU A 69 -31.98 -8.39 21.25
C LEU A 69 -31.41 -8.32 22.70
N LEU A 70 -30.50 -7.38 22.97
CA LEU A 70 -29.89 -7.14 24.29
C LEU A 70 -30.51 -5.93 24.98
N ASP A 71 -30.82 -4.89 24.24
CA ASP A 71 -31.47 -3.65 24.67
C ASP A 71 -32.48 -3.22 23.60
N PRO A 72 -33.80 -3.38 23.86
CA PRO A 72 -34.85 -3.02 22.90
C PRO A 72 -34.85 -1.57 22.46
N SER A 73 -34.19 -0.69 23.20
CA SER A 73 -34.05 0.72 22.83
C SER A 73 -32.89 1.02 21.90
N ASP A 74 -32.00 0.06 21.64
CA ASP A 74 -30.84 0.24 20.78
C ASP A 74 -31.14 -0.12 19.32
N PRO A 75 -31.21 0.86 18.40
CA PRO A 75 -31.53 0.62 17.00
C PRO A 75 -30.33 0.06 16.19
N ARG A 76 -29.13 -0.01 16.78
CA ARG A 76 -27.91 -0.43 16.09
C ARG A 76 -27.86 -1.95 15.89
N SER A 77 -26.94 -2.39 15.05
CA SER A 77 -26.64 -3.80 14.81
C SER A 77 -25.15 -4.07 14.84
N VAL A 78 -24.78 -5.31 15.16
CA VAL A 78 -23.41 -5.82 15.02
C VAL A 78 -23.30 -6.70 13.78
N SER A 79 -22.13 -6.72 13.16
CA SER A 79 -21.86 -7.49 11.94
C SER A 79 -21.51 -8.96 12.16
N VAL A 80 -21.85 -9.49 13.34
CA VAL A 80 -21.65 -10.90 13.72
C VAL A 80 -23.00 -11.59 13.81
N GLY A 81 -23.12 -12.79 13.24
CA GLY A 81 -24.36 -13.57 13.28
C GLY A 81 -24.66 -14.14 14.66
N THR A 82 -25.93 -14.42 14.92
CA THR A 82 -26.42 -14.89 16.23
C THR A 82 -25.97 -16.30 16.62
N SER A 83 -25.51 -17.11 15.66
CA SER A 83 -25.26 -18.55 15.85
C SER A 83 -24.10 -18.87 16.84
N THR A 84 -23.34 -17.88 17.30
CA THR A 84 -22.12 -18.12 18.07
C THR A 84 -21.84 -17.12 19.19
N LEU A 85 -22.81 -16.33 19.61
CA LEU A 85 -22.66 -15.40 20.74
C LEU A 85 -22.18 -16.08 22.05
N SER A 86 -22.35 -17.41 22.15
CA SER A 86 -21.87 -18.20 23.30
C SER A 86 -20.34 -18.32 23.39
N ASN A 87 -19.60 -18.06 22.31
CA ASN A 87 -18.15 -18.17 22.27
C ASN A 87 -17.45 -16.80 22.30
N SER A 88 -18.13 -15.77 22.77
CA SER A 88 -17.59 -14.42 22.86
C SER A 88 -16.63 -14.26 24.03
N PHE A 89 -15.66 -13.35 23.89
CA PHE A 89 -14.67 -13.04 24.92
C PHE A 89 -15.15 -11.83 25.74
N PHE A 90 -15.15 -11.97 27.05
CA PHE A 90 -15.52 -10.91 27.99
C PHE A 90 -14.29 -10.48 28.79
N GLY A 91 -14.15 -9.19 29.06
CA GLY A 91 -13.08 -8.66 29.88
C GLY A 91 -13.19 -7.17 30.14
N PHE A 92 -12.06 -6.61 30.53
CA PHE A 92 -11.90 -5.18 30.79
C PHE A 92 -10.73 -4.63 29.97
N LEU A 93 -10.85 -3.41 29.50
CA LEU A 93 -9.74 -2.70 28.90
C LEU A 93 -8.64 -2.49 29.93
N GLY A 94 -7.41 -2.79 29.55
CA GLY A 94 -6.23 -2.56 30.39
C GLY A 94 -5.97 -1.08 30.64
N ILE A 95 -4.98 -0.79 31.48
CA ILE A 95 -4.54 0.60 31.75
C ILE A 95 -3.98 1.30 30.49
N ASP A 96 -3.55 0.51 29.51
CA ASP A 96 -3.11 0.96 28.19
C ASP A 96 -4.26 1.16 27.18
N GLY A 97 -5.50 0.95 27.61
CA GLY A 97 -6.70 1.07 26.79
C GLY A 97 -6.94 -0.12 25.84
N HIS A 98 -6.28 -1.26 26.07
CA HIS A 98 -6.39 -2.45 25.23
C HIS A 98 -7.03 -3.63 25.96
N PHE A 99 -7.82 -4.41 25.23
CA PHE A 99 -8.25 -5.76 25.63
C PHE A 99 -7.71 -6.76 24.62
N ARG A 100 -6.67 -7.50 25.03
CA ARG A 100 -6.00 -8.50 24.20
C ARG A 100 -6.42 -9.90 24.58
N VAL A 101 -6.78 -10.67 23.57
CA VAL A 101 -7.22 -12.07 23.71
C VAL A 101 -6.37 -12.96 22.81
N GLY A 102 -5.87 -14.05 23.36
CA GLY A 102 -4.92 -14.93 22.67
C GLY A 102 -3.47 -14.67 23.09
N PRO A 103 -2.48 -15.20 22.34
CA PRO A 103 -2.65 -15.95 21.08
C PRO A 103 -3.23 -17.36 21.29
N PHE A 104 -4.21 -17.72 20.47
CA PHE A 104 -4.74 -19.09 20.40
C PHE A 104 -4.00 -19.90 19.35
N ALA A 105 -3.67 -21.15 19.65
CA ALA A 105 -3.18 -22.08 18.63
C ALA A 105 -4.34 -22.52 17.73
N ILE A 106 -4.15 -22.39 16.42
CA ILE A 106 -5.11 -22.87 15.43
C ILE A 106 -4.74 -24.30 15.06
N PRO A 107 -5.64 -25.29 15.23
CA PRO A 107 -5.33 -26.67 14.87
C PRO A 107 -5.19 -26.80 13.34
N SER A 108 -4.29 -27.70 12.92
CA SER A 108 -4.12 -28.03 11.51
C SER A 108 -5.18 -29.05 11.08
N LEU A 109 -6.40 -28.59 10.89
CA LEU A 109 -7.54 -29.41 10.44
C LEU A 109 -7.96 -29.03 9.04
N PRO A 110 -7.92 -29.94 8.04
CA PRO A 110 -8.34 -29.63 6.67
C PRO A 110 -9.76 -29.06 6.56
N ALA A 111 -10.66 -29.44 7.47
CA ALA A 111 -12.03 -28.92 7.53
C ALA A 111 -12.12 -27.42 7.90
N LEU A 112 -11.04 -26.84 8.43
CA LEU A 112 -10.98 -25.40 8.72
C LEU A 112 -10.52 -24.58 7.52
N VAL A 113 -10.00 -25.19 6.46
CA VAL A 113 -9.66 -24.46 5.23
C VAL A 113 -10.93 -23.79 4.71
N ASP A 114 -10.83 -22.49 4.43
CA ASP A 114 -11.95 -21.65 3.99
C ASP A 114 -13.01 -21.32 5.05
N ALA A 115 -12.91 -21.86 6.25
CA ALA A 115 -13.80 -21.47 7.33
C ALA A 115 -13.65 -19.96 7.64
N GLY A 116 -14.75 -19.24 7.63
CA GLY A 116 -14.84 -17.84 8.02
C GLY A 116 -15.17 -17.69 9.49
N PHE A 117 -14.50 -16.74 10.14
CA PHE A 117 -14.83 -16.32 11.50
C PHE A 117 -15.01 -14.80 11.50
N PHE A 118 -16.04 -14.33 12.18
CA PHE A 118 -16.41 -12.93 12.26
C PHE A 118 -16.28 -12.45 13.70
N PHE A 119 -15.78 -11.22 13.86
CA PHE A 119 -15.51 -10.62 15.17
C PHE A 119 -15.98 -9.17 15.19
N GLN A 120 -16.49 -8.71 16.33
CA GLN A 120 -16.73 -7.29 16.58
C GLN A 120 -16.67 -7.00 18.07
N GLY A 121 -15.95 -5.93 18.43
CA GLY A 121 -15.86 -5.47 19.81
C GLY A 121 -17.00 -4.53 20.17
N ILE A 122 -17.49 -4.63 21.39
CA ILE A 122 -18.42 -3.70 22.01
C ILE A 122 -17.95 -3.34 23.40
N THR A 123 -18.26 -2.12 23.84
CA THR A 123 -18.02 -1.67 25.22
C THR A 123 -19.33 -1.26 25.89
N PHE A 124 -19.35 -1.27 27.21
CA PHE A 124 -20.50 -0.86 28.03
C PHE A 124 -20.07 -0.50 29.48
N PRO A 125 -20.93 0.16 30.30
CA PRO A 125 -22.27 0.61 29.91
C PRO A 125 -22.24 1.89 29.11
N GLY A 126 -23.18 2.03 28.17
CA GLY A 126 -23.45 3.29 27.50
C GLY A 126 -24.24 4.26 28.38
N THR A 127 -24.24 5.53 28.00
CA THR A 127 -24.99 6.59 28.72
C THR A 127 -26.45 6.67 28.31
N GLN A 128 -26.78 6.20 27.12
CA GLN A 128 -28.15 6.22 26.56
C GLN A 128 -28.68 4.82 26.22
N THR A 129 -27.78 3.93 25.84
CA THR A 129 -28.06 2.52 25.50
C THR A 129 -27.16 1.60 26.30
N PHE A 130 -27.52 0.34 26.43
CA PHE A 130 -26.71 -0.64 27.17
C PHE A 130 -25.31 -0.80 26.57
N VAL A 131 -25.22 -0.80 25.21
CA VAL A 131 -23.95 -0.80 24.50
C VAL A 131 -23.48 0.64 24.27
N ASP A 132 -22.26 0.98 24.69
CA ASP A 132 -21.66 2.30 24.48
C ASP A 132 -21.09 2.42 23.07
N ARG A 133 -20.02 1.68 22.80
CA ARG A 133 -19.32 1.75 21.52
C ARG A 133 -19.29 0.40 20.82
N ILE A 134 -19.23 0.44 19.49
CA ILE A 134 -19.10 -0.73 18.62
C ILE A 134 -17.84 -0.50 17.78
N SER A 135 -16.94 -1.51 17.73
CA SER A 135 -15.74 -1.45 16.87
C SER A 135 -16.10 -1.63 15.39
N ASN A 136 -15.12 -1.43 14.53
CA ASN A 136 -15.17 -1.98 13.19
C ASN A 136 -15.43 -3.49 13.27
N PRO A 137 -16.18 -4.07 12.32
CA PRO A 137 -16.23 -5.51 12.15
C PRO A 137 -14.88 -6.03 11.63
N ALA A 138 -14.54 -7.25 11.98
CA ALA A 138 -13.39 -7.95 11.47
C ALA A 138 -13.76 -9.39 11.10
N ALA A 139 -13.15 -9.92 10.07
CA ALA A 139 -13.33 -11.30 9.67
C ALA A 139 -11.98 -11.94 9.36
N ILE A 140 -11.92 -13.25 9.46
CA ILE A 140 -10.75 -14.04 9.13
C ILE A 140 -11.22 -15.27 8.37
N ARG A 141 -10.51 -15.63 7.32
CA ARG A 141 -10.65 -16.94 6.67
C ARG A 141 -9.39 -17.75 6.89
N MET A 142 -9.59 -18.98 7.31
CA MET A 142 -8.47 -19.89 7.57
C MET A 142 -7.80 -20.30 6.26
N GLY A 143 -6.48 -20.24 6.22
CA GLY A 143 -5.68 -20.64 5.07
C GLY A 143 -4.48 -21.48 5.45
N THR A 144 -3.80 -22.03 4.45
CA THR A 144 -2.56 -22.79 4.63
C THR A 144 -1.37 -21.86 4.67
N LEU A 145 -0.52 -21.99 5.69
CA LEU A 145 0.69 -21.20 5.86
C LEU A 145 1.58 -21.26 4.60
N GLY A 146 2.06 -20.10 4.16
CA GLY A 146 3.03 -20.00 3.09
C GLY A 146 2.49 -20.37 1.70
N THR A 147 1.17 -20.27 1.47
CA THR A 147 0.54 -20.58 0.18
C THR A 147 -0.28 -19.41 -0.34
N PHE A 148 -0.39 -19.35 -1.67
CA PHE A 148 -1.36 -18.48 -2.34
C PHE A 148 -2.67 -19.21 -2.57
N ARG A 149 -3.74 -18.46 -2.49
CA ARG A 149 -5.10 -18.93 -2.69
C ARG A 149 -5.85 -17.95 -3.57
N ASP A 150 -6.64 -18.46 -4.51
CA ASP A 150 -7.65 -17.66 -5.20
C ASP A 150 -8.84 -17.46 -4.27
N ARG A 151 -9.27 -16.22 -4.14
CA ARG A 151 -10.39 -15.84 -3.27
C ARG A 151 -11.75 -16.09 -3.93
N GLY A 152 -11.80 -16.27 -5.24
CA GLY A 152 -13.05 -16.28 -5.98
C GLY A 152 -13.79 -14.94 -5.95
N VAL A 153 -13.10 -13.88 -5.53
CA VAL A 153 -13.64 -12.52 -5.42
C VAL A 153 -12.98 -11.66 -6.48
N TYR A 154 -13.77 -10.94 -7.23
CA TYR A 154 -13.30 -10.23 -8.41
C TYR A 154 -13.63 -8.73 -8.31
N LEU A 155 -12.71 -7.91 -8.82
CA LEU A 155 -13.01 -6.54 -9.16
C LEU A 155 -14.13 -6.48 -10.19
N THR A 156 -14.95 -5.46 -10.11
CA THR A 156 -15.94 -5.15 -11.17
C THR A 156 -15.25 -4.72 -12.47
N PHE A 157 -14.08 -4.06 -12.31
CA PHE A 157 -13.25 -3.62 -13.43
C PHE A 157 -11.89 -4.31 -13.39
N ASP A 158 -11.54 -5.00 -14.47
CA ASP A 158 -10.18 -5.52 -14.67
C ASP A 158 -9.18 -4.36 -14.77
N ARG A 159 -8.06 -4.44 -14.05
CA ARG A 159 -7.07 -3.36 -14.00
C ARG A 159 -5.68 -3.84 -13.61
N ALA A 160 -4.67 -3.26 -14.23
CA ALA A 160 -3.27 -3.31 -13.82
C ALA A 160 -2.79 -1.90 -13.42
N PHE A 161 -1.68 -1.82 -12.70
CA PHE A 161 -1.11 -0.54 -12.22
C PHE A 161 -2.06 0.29 -11.36
N ALA A 162 -3.02 -0.35 -10.71
CA ALA A 162 -3.83 0.29 -9.68
C ALA A 162 -3.01 0.52 -8.41
N THR A 163 -3.40 1.53 -7.65
CA THR A 163 -2.88 1.76 -6.30
C THR A 163 -3.93 1.38 -5.25
N VAL A 164 -3.49 1.14 -4.01
CA VAL A 164 -4.38 0.76 -2.92
C VAL A 164 -4.05 1.56 -1.68
N LEU A 165 -5.05 2.13 -1.04
CA LEU A 165 -4.92 2.84 0.22
C LEU A 165 -5.88 2.28 1.28
N LEU A 166 -5.52 2.48 2.55
CA LEU A 166 -6.38 2.16 3.68
C LEU A 166 -7.29 3.36 3.99
N ARG A 167 -8.60 3.11 4.04
CA ARG A 167 -9.61 4.12 4.40
C ARG A 167 -9.71 4.29 5.92
N ALA A 168 -10.39 5.36 6.35
CA ALA A 168 -10.67 5.62 7.76
C ALA A 168 -11.52 4.51 8.40
N ASP A 169 -12.39 3.84 7.63
CA ASP A 169 -13.22 2.72 8.06
C ASP A 169 -12.49 1.36 8.04
N ARG A 170 -11.15 1.38 7.81
CA ARG A 170 -10.25 0.22 7.75
C ARG A 170 -10.51 -0.74 6.58
N ARG A 171 -11.32 -0.35 5.61
CA ARG A 171 -11.44 -1.05 4.32
C ARG A 171 -10.42 -0.52 3.32
N TRP A 172 -10.12 -1.32 2.32
CA TRP A 172 -9.10 -0.98 1.31
C TRP A 172 -9.74 -0.39 0.07
N LEU A 173 -9.26 0.76 -0.37
CA LEU A 173 -9.70 1.43 -1.58
C LEU A 173 -8.70 1.19 -2.71
N VAL A 174 -9.14 0.47 -3.75
CA VAL A 174 -8.39 0.24 -4.99
C VAL A 174 -8.71 1.39 -5.95
N THR A 175 -7.68 2.08 -6.42
CA THR A 175 -7.85 3.33 -7.18
C THR A 175 -7.17 3.28 -8.54
N GLY A 176 -7.81 3.81 -9.56
CA GLY A 176 -7.25 3.95 -10.90
C GLY A 176 -6.80 2.64 -11.52
N GLY A 177 -5.69 2.70 -12.26
CA GLY A 177 -5.19 1.60 -13.08
C GLY A 177 -5.81 1.61 -14.47
N GLY A 178 -5.45 0.64 -15.30
CA GLY A 178 -5.95 0.55 -16.66
C GLY A 178 -6.09 -0.89 -17.14
N ARG A 179 -6.94 -1.09 -18.13
CA ARG A 179 -7.09 -2.34 -18.87
C ARG A 179 -6.37 -2.24 -20.22
N GLY A 180 -6.07 -3.38 -20.81
CA GLY A 180 -5.37 -3.46 -22.09
C GLY A 180 -3.85 -3.64 -21.94
N ALA A 181 -3.15 -3.59 -23.07
CA ALA A 181 -1.69 -3.74 -23.10
C ALA A 181 -1.00 -2.52 -22.48
N LEU A 182 0.23 -2.69 -22.00
CA LEU A 182 0.98 -1.64 -21.28
C LEU A 182 1.05 -0.28 -22.00
N LEU A 183 1.15 -0.30 -23.32
CA LEU A 183 1.22 0.92 -24.15
C LEU A 183 -0.11 1.31 -24.81
N ALA A 184 -1.19 0.61 -24.50
CA ALA A 184 -2.52 0.87 -25.01
C ALA A 184 -3.55 0.69 -23.89
N GLN A 185 -3.23 1.23 -22.72
CA GLN A 185 -4.11 1.15 -21.55
C GLN A 185 -5.26 2.14 -21.67
N VAL A 186 -6.44 1.66 -21.35
CA VAL A 186 -7.61 2.51 -21.08
C VAL A 186 -7.66 2.71 -19.56
N ALA A 187 -7.19 3.85 -19.11
CA ALA A 187 -7.19 4.20 -17.68
C ALA A 187 -8.63 4.39 -17.17
N THR A 188 -8.83 4.20 -15.87
CA THR A 188 -10.14 4.36 -15.22
C THR A 188 -10.07 5.34 -14.05
N SER A 189 -11.17 6.07 -13.84
CA SER A 189 -11.43 6.84 -12.61
C SER A 189 -12.25 6.04 -11.58
N ALA A 190 -12.75 4.86 -11.95
CA ALA A 190 -13.48 4.03 -11.02
C ALA A 190 -12.59 3.53 -9.88
N THR A 191 -13.15 3.53 -8.68
CA THR A 191 -12.53 2.95 -7.50
C THR A 191 -13.40 1.84 -6.94
N GLU A 192 -12.79 0.92 -6.21
CA GLU A 192 -13.51 -0.19 -5.58
C GLU A 192 -13.01 -0.37 -4.16
N ILE A 193 -13.95 -0.57 -3.25
CA ILE A 193 -13.66 -0.81 -1.84
C ILE A 193 -13.66 -2.31 -1.61
N TYR A 194 -12.52 -2.85 -1.17
CA TYR A 194 -12.47 -4.22 -0.66
C TYR A 194 -12.87 -4.22 0.80
N ASP A 195 -13.94 -4.95 1.10
CA ASP A 195 -14.44 -5.20 2.44
C ASP A 195 -14.02 -6.61 2.87
N ASP A 196 -13.11 -6.71 3.83
CA ASP A 196 -12.57 -7.97 4.28
C ASP A 196 -13.52 -8.74 5.23
N VAL A 197 -14.59 -8.10 5.70
CA VAL A 197 -15.63 -8.77 6.49
C VAL A 197 -16.58 -9.55 5.59
N THR A 198 -17.08 -8.91 4.53
CA THR A 198 -17.99 -9.54 3.56
C THR A 198 -17.24 -10.30 2.47
N ASP A 199 -15.91 -10.09 2.36
CA ASP A 199 -15.08 -10.64 1.29
C ASP A 199 -15.61 -10.26 -0.10
N ALA A 200 -15.85 -8.97 -0.29
CA ALA A 200 -16.45 -8.45 -1.50
C ALA A 200 -15.82 -7.12 -1.92
N PHE A 201 -15.90 -6.83 -3.22
CA PHE A 201 -15.65 -5.50 -3.75
C PHE A 201 -16.95 -4.72 -3.89
N LEU A 202 -16.95 -3.49 -3.42
CA LEU A 202 -18.05 -2.55 -3.49
C LEU A 202 -17.60 -1.32 -4.28
N PRO A 203 -18.50 -0.62 -4.99
CA PRO A 203 -18.15 0.65 -5.62
C PRO A 203 -17.61 1.65 -4.59
N GLY A 204 -16.52 2.32 -4.92
CA GLY A 204 -15.94 3.41 -4.13
C GLY A 204 -16.24 4.79 -4.73
N PRO A 205 -15.85 5.88 -4.05
CA PRO A 205 -15.98 7.23 -4.59
C PRO A 205 -15.08 7.37 -5.83
N PRO A 206 -15.58 7.86 -6.97
CA PRO A 206 -14.79 7.95 -8.18
C PRO A 206 -13.67 8.99 -8.05
N MET A 207 -12.53 8.73 -8.67
CA MET A 207 -11.49 9.72 -8.90
C MET A 207 -12.00 10.83 -9.83
N VAL A 208 -11.41 12.01 -9.76
CA VAL A 208 -11.78 13.14 -10.63
C VAL A 208 -11.37 12.88 -12.08
N ALA A 209 -10.21 12.27 -12.29
CA ALA A 209 -9.70 11.94 -13.61
C ALA A 209 -9.27 10.46 -13.71
N PRO A 210 -9.50 9.79 -14.86
CA PRO A 210 -8.95 8.47 -15.09
C PRO A 210 -7.43 8.52 -15.12
N ARG A 211 -6.76 7.59 -14.44
CA ARG A 211 -5.29 7.52 -14.40
C ARG A 211 -4.75 6.12 -14.19
N SER A 212 -3.71 5.78 -14.96
CA SER A 212 -2.90 4.58 -14.79
C SER A 212 -1.42 4.96 -14.70
N ILE A 213 -0.58 4.11 -14.14
CA ILE A 213 0.87 4.38 -13.97
C ILE A 213 1.12 5.72 -13.24
N HIS A 214 0.19 6.12 -12.40
CA HIS A 214 0.27 7.29 -11.53
C HIS A 214 1.00 6.96 -10.23
N THR A 215 1.38 7.99 -9.48
CA THR A 215 1.89 7.81 -8.11
C THR A 215 0.83 8.17 -7.08
N MET A 216 0.92 7.51 -5.94
CA MET A 216 0.11 7.74 -4.76
C MET A 216 1.04 8.02 -3.58
N THR A 217 0.79 9.08 -2.83
CA THR A 217 1.59 9.47 -1.66
C THR A 217 0.68 9.87 -0.51
N GLU A 218 0.75 9.16 0.59
CA GLU A 218 0.07 9.55 1.83
C GLU A 218 0.77 10.78 2.43
N LEU A 219 -0.02 11.83 2.73
CA LEU A 219 0.43 13.07 3.32
C LEU A 219 0.42 12.97 4.85
N ARG A 220 1.15 13.86 5.52
CA ARG A 220 1.23 13.87 7.00
C ARG A 220 -0.09 14.14 7.72
N ASP A 221 -1.06 14.73 7.03
CA ASP A 221 -2.40 15.02 7.56
C ASP A 221 -3.40 13.89 7.30
N GLY A 222 -2.93 12.74 6.80
CA GLY A 222 -3.73 11.56 6.51
C GLY A 222 -4.48 11.61 5.18
N ARG A 223 -4.40 12.71 4.42
CA ARG A 223 -4.90 12.75 3.04
C ARG A 223 -3.94 12.05 2.10
N THR A 224 -4.42 11.62 0.95
CA THR A 224 -3.59 10.94 -0.05
C THR A 224 -3.55 11.75 -1.34
N LEU A 225 -2.34 12.05 -1.81
CA LEU A 225 -2.06 12.76 -3.06
C LEU A 225 -1.90 11.76 -4.21
N PHE A 226 -2.60 12.00 -5.32
CA PHE A 226 -2.48 11.27 -6.58
C PHE A 226 -1.92 12.20 -7.64
N VAL A 227 -0.85 11.77 -8.31
CA VAL A 227 -0.09 12.63 -9.22
C VAL A 227 0.04 11.98 -10.59
N GLY A 228 -0.30 12.71 -11.65
CA GLY A 228 -0.04 12.37 -13.02
C GLY A 228 -0.59 11.01 -13.47
N GLY A 229 0.24 10.25 -14.15
CA GLY A 229 -0.14 8.99 -14.81
C GLY A 229 -0.54 9.22 -16.26
N VAL A 230 -1.08 8.18 -16.92
CA VAL A 230 -1.68 8.30 -18.25
C VAL A 230 -3.20 8.27 -18.14
N ASP A 231 -3.87 8.94 -19.08
CA ASP A 231 -5.33 8.94 -19.21
C ASP A 231 -5.85 7.75 -20.06
N ASN A 232 -7.12 7.81 -20.44
CA ASN A 232 -7.75 6.80 -21.29
C ASN A 232 -7.32 6.85 -22.77
N LEU A 233 -6.57 7.85 -23.16
CA LEU A 233 -5.90 7.96 -24.47
C LEU A 233 -4.42 7.56 -24.39
N ASN A 234 -3.96 7.17 -23.23
CA ASN A 234 -2.58 6.83 -22.90
C ASN A 234 -1.62 8.04 -22.94
N ASP A 235 -2.17 9.25 -22.77
CA ASP A 235 -1.39 10.48 -22.70
C ASP A 235 -0.96 10.80 -21.27
N PRO A 236 0.32 11.15 -21.02
CA PRO A 236 0.78 11.60 -19.72
C PRO A 236 0.05 12.86 -19.25
N GLN A 237 -0.31 12.90 -17.96
CA GLN A 237 -1.10 13.96 -17.36
C GLN A 237 -0.30 14.83 -16.39
N ALA A 238 -0.64 16.14 -16.35
CA ALA A 238 -0.23 17.04 -15.27
C ALA A 238 -1.25 17.10 -14.12
N SER A 239 -2.46 16.57 -14.32
CA SER A 239 -3.53 16.63 -13.35
C SER A 239 -3.18 15.91 -12.05
N CYS A 240 -3.60 16.49 -10.92
CA CYS A 240 -3.42 15.95 -9.59
C CYS A 240 -4.72 16.03 -8.81
N GLU A 241 -4.89 15.12 -7.86
CA GLU A 241 -6.04 15.11 -6.97
C GLU A 241 -5.67 14.60 -5.58
N ILE A 242 -6.48 14.96 -4.60
CA ILE A 242 -6.34 14.52 -3.21
C ILE A 242 -7.59 13.72 -2.83
N TYR A 243 -7.37 12.54 -2.26
CA TYR A 243 -8.38 11.82 -1.52
C TYR A 243 -8.35 12.23 -0.06
N ASN A 244 -9.52 12.58 0.47
CA ASN A 244 -9.70 12.89 1.88
C ASN A 244 -10.47 11.75 2.57
N PRO A 245 -9.83 10.97 3.44
CA PRO A 245 -10.49 9.84 4.10
C PRO A 245 -11.59 10.25 5.08
N ALA A 246 -11.59 11.50 5.59
CA ALA A 246 -12.63 11.96 6.51
C ALA A 246 -13.97 12.25 5.81
N THR A 247 -13.92 12.67 4.53
CA THR A 247 -15.12 12.96 3.72
C THR A 247 -15.38 11.88 2.67
N ASP A 248 -14.48 10.93 2.52
CA ASP A 248 -14.50 9.88 1.49
C ASP A 248 -14.66 10.44 0.06
N THR A 249 -13.90 11.49 -0.26
CA THR A 249 -14.00 12.20 -1.55
C THR A 249 -12.66 12.46 -2.20
N PHE A 250 -12.64 12.45 -3.53
CA PHE A 250 -11.54 12.95 -4.35
C PHE A 250 -11.81 14.41 -4.75
N THR A 251 -10.79 15.23 -4.70
CA THR A 251 -10.85 16.63 -5.09
C THR A 251 -9.66 16.98 -5.98
N ALA A 252 -9.92 17.58 -7.14
CA ALA A 252 -8.86 18.10 -7.99
C ALA A 252 -8.10 19.23 -7.27
N ILE A 253 -6.80 19.25 -7.46
CA ILE A 253 -5.90 20.27 -6.92
C ILE A 253 -5.12 20.94 -8.04
N ALA A 254 -4.25 21.90 -7.70
CA ALA A 254 -3.36 22.52 -8.67
C ALA A 254 -2.60 21.43 -9.47
N PRO A 255 -2.55 21.52 -10.81
CA PRO A 255 -1.80 20.55 -11.61
C PRO A 255 -0.30 20.81 -11.48
N MET A 256 0.51 19.79 -11.80
CA MET A 256 1.94 19.94 -12.05
C MET A 256 2.22 20.93 -13.20
N ILE A 257 3.43 21.44 -13.25
CA ILE A 257 3.91 22.29 -14.36
C ILE A 257 4.02 21.47 -15.64
N SER A 258 4.42 20.20 -15.54
CA SER A 258 4.64 19.32 -16.69
C SER A 258 3.92 17.98 -16.53
N PRO A 259 3.29 17.45 -17.60
CA PRO A 259 2.68 16.13 -17.56
C PRO A 259 3.74 15.05 -17.39
N ARG A 260 3.38 13.97 -16.65
CA ARG A 260 4.28 12.84 -16.46
C ARG A 260 3.57 11.54 -16.03
N ALA A 261 4.08 10.41 -16.51
CA ALA A 261 3.71 9.06 -16.09
C ALA A 261 4.96 8.24 -15.75
N GLY A 262 4.86 7.23 -14.89
CA GLY A 262 6.00 6.42 -14.49
C GLY A 262 7.13 7.23 -13.83
N HIS A 263 6.76 8.35 -13.21
CA HIS A 263 7.62 9.17 -12.36
C HIS A 263 7.67 8.61 -10.94
N THR A 264 8.51 9.17 -10.10
CA THR A 264 8.50 8.89 -8.66
C THR A 264 7.95 10.07 -7.88
N ALA A 265 7.26 9.79 -6.76
CA ALA A 265 6.81 10.78 -5.81
C ALA A 265 7.23 10.35 -4.40
N THR A 266 7.93 11.21 -3.68
CA THR A 266 8.51 10.91 -2.37
C THR A 266 8.10 11.97 -1.37
N LEU A 267 7.45 11.56 -0.26
CA LEU A 267 7.16 12.44 0.86
C LEU A 267 8.46 12.82 1.57
N LEU A 268 8.76 14.11 1.61
CA LEU A 268 9.96 14.65 2.27
C LEU A 268 9.77 14.79 3.78
N PRO A 269 10.88 14.86 4.55
CA PRO A 269 10.81 15.06 6.00
C PRO A 269 10.14 16.36 6.44
N ASP A 270 9.99 17.36 5.57
CA ASP A 270 9.29 18.61 5.84
C ASP A 270 7.79 18.59 5.45
N GLY A 271 7.30 17.44 4.93
CA GLY A 271 5.91 17.24 4.53
C GLY A 271 5.58 17.63 3.09
N ARG A 272 6.53 18.19 2.33
CA ARG A 272 6.38 18.41 0.88
C ARG A 272 6.55 17.08 0.12
N VAL A 273 6.07 17.01 -1.11
CA VAL A 273 6.25 15.84 -1.97
C VAL A 273 7.17 16.19 -3.14
N PHE A 274 8.27 15.47 -3.26
CA PHE A 274 9.22 15.60 -4.36
C PHE A 274 8.86 14.62 -5.48
N VAL A 275 8.62 15.15 -6.68
CA VAL A 275 8.25 14.42 -7.88
C VAL A 275 9.38 14.51 -8.89
N ALA A 276 9.84 13.38 -9.44
CA ALA A 276 11.02 13.36 -10.30
C ALA A 276 10.84 12.49 -11.54
N GLY A 277 11.26 13.01 -12.69
CA GLY A 277 11.32 12.27 -13.94
C GLY A 277 9.96 11.87 -14.50
N GLY A 278 9.94 10.76 -15.19
CA GLY A 278 8.78 10.18 -15.85
C GLY A 278 8.79 10.34 -17.36
N LEU A 279 7.76 9.80 -18.01
CA LEU A 279 7.45 9.98 -19.42
C LEU A 279 6.64 11.27 -19.57
N ALA A 280 7.14 12.20 -20.35
CA ALA A 280 6.46 13.47 -20.65
C ALA A 280 5.58 13.36 -21.90
N ASN A 281 5.86 12.40 -22.77
CA ASN A 281 5.08 12.10 -23.98
C ASN A 281 5.19 10.60 -24.31
N ILE A 282 4.13 10.05 -24.89
CA ILE A 282 4.07 8.68 -25.41
C ILE A 282 3.47 8.75 -26.82
N THR A 283 4.28 8.50 -27.83
CA THR A 283 3.81 8.45 -29.22
C THR A 283 3.88 7.02 -29.74
N VAL A 284 2.72 6.41 -29.96
CA VAL A 284 2.62 5.09 -30.58
C VAL A 284 2.52 5.26 -32.09
N LEU A 285 3.52 4.79 -32.84
CA LEU A 285 3.52 4.85 -34.31
C LEU A 285 2.68 3.69 -34.86
N PRO A 286 1.69 3.97 -35.76
CA PRO A 286 0.73 2.96 -36.25
C PRO A 286 1.35 1.76 -36.99
N SER A 287 2.58 1.89 -37.48
CA SER A 287 3.29 0.86 -38.25
C SER A 287 4.54 0.32 -37.53
N ALA A 288 4.78 0.73 -36.29
CA ALA A 288 6.05 0.46 -35.67
C ALA A 288 5.91 -0.49 -34.46
N VAL A 289 6.85 -1.40 -34.43
CA VAL A 289 7.21 -2.19 -33.25
C VAL A 289 7.73 -1.30 -32.11
N TYR A 290 7.78 0.03 -32.30
CA TYR A 290 8.39 1.00 -31.38
C TYR A 290 7.41 2.10 -31.02
N ALA A 291 7.27 2.34 -29.72
CA ALA A 291 6.71 3.57 -29.18
C ALA A 291 7.85 4.55 -28.91
N ILE A 292 7.66 5.82 -29.24
CA ILE A 292 8.59 6.89 -28.89
C ILE A 292 8.17 7.42 -27.52
N PHE A 293 9.07 7.36 -26.57
CA PHE A 293 8.87 7.89 -25.23
C PHE A 293 9.78 9.10 -25.01
N ASP A 294 9.21 10.19 -24.54
CA ASP A 294 10.00 11.33 -24.06
C ASP A 294 10.15 11.23 -22.56
N THR A 295 11.36 10.91 -22.11
CA THR A 295 11.69 10.97 -20.68
C THR A 295 12.10 12.37 -20.27
N THR A 296 11.72 12.79 -19.07
CA THR A 296 12.06 14.12 -18.56
C THR A 296 13.10 14.05 -17.44
N SER A 297 13.99 15.07 -17.40
CA SER A 297 14.89 15.32 -16.28
C SER A 297 14.30 16.29 -15.25
N THR A 298 13.12 16.88 -15.52
CA THR A 298 12.53 17.86 -14.63
C THR A 298 12.03 17.24 -13.33
N THR A 299 12.08 18.02 -12.27
CA THR A 299 11.50 17.69 -10.98
C THR A 299 10.57 18.78 -10.51
N GLU A 300 9.61 18.43 -9.68
CA GLU A 300 8.65 19.35 -9.11
C GLU A 300 8.41 19.05 -7.64
N ILE A 301 8.05 20.07 -6.88
CA ILE A 301 7.81 19.97 -5.45
C ILE A 301 6.40 20.47 -5.15
N TYR A 302 5.57 19.59 -4.60
CA TYR A 302 4.25 19.93 -4.11
C TYR A 302 4.31 20.33 -2.64
N ASN A 303 3.68 21.45 -2.33
CA ASN A 303 3.48 21.90 -0.95
C ASN A 303 2.00 21.75 -0.55
N PRO A 304 1.66 20.76 0.30
CA PRO A 304 0.26 20.51 0.70
C PRO A 304 -0.35 21.63 1.57
N ALA A 305 0.48 22.47 2.20
CA ALA A 305 -0.01 23.54 3.09
C ALA A 305 -0.70 24.68 2.32
N ASN A 306 -0.28 24.93 1.07
CA ASN A 306 -0.82 26.00 0.24
C ASN A 306 -1.30 25.53 -1.14
N ASN A 307 -1.29 24.20 -1.39
CA ASN A 307 -1.72 23.60 -2.66
C ASN A 307 -0.98 24.18 -3.87
N THR A 308 0.35 24.27 -3.81
CA THR A 308 1.17 24.81 -4.91
C THR A 308 2.24 23.83 -5.38
N TRP A 309 2.54 23.90 -6.66
CA TRP A 309 3.67 23.25 -7.28
C TRP A 309 4.77 24.27 -7.58
N THR A 310 6.00 23.87 -7.37
CA THR A 310 7.19 24.65 -7.74
C THR A 310 8.17 23.76 -8.48
N ALA A 311 8.88 24.32 -9.47
CA ALA A 311 9.95 23.61 -10.14
C ALA A 311 11.06 23.27 -9.13
N GLY A 312 11.51 22.02 -9.16
CA GLY A 312 12.70 21.56 -8.45
C GLY A 312 13.95 21.64 -9.33
N PRO A 313 15.12 21.26 -8.80
CA PRO A 313 16.35 21.18 -9.59
C PRO A 313 16.27 20.03 -10.59
N ASN A 314 16.61 20.27 -11.83
CA ASN A 314 16.63 19.21 -12.84
C ASN A 314 17.65 18.12 -12.49
N MET A 315 17.31 16.88 -12.79
CA MET A 315 18.25 15.77 -12.85
C MET A 315 19.23 15.99 -14.02
N ARG A 316 20.40 15.39 -13.92
CA ARG A 316 21.39 15.40 -15.00
C ARG A 316 20.98 14.51 -16.17
N THR A 317 20.27 13.41 -15.85
CA THR A 317 19.83 12.43 -16.83
C THR A 317 18.31 12.33 -16.79
N PRO A 318 17.61 12.49 -17.92
CA PRO A 318 16.18 12.20 -17.96
C PRO A 318 15.96 10.72 -17.69
N ARG A 319 14.92 10.38 -16.92
CA ARG A 319 14.63 8.99 -16.56
C ARG A 319 13.16 8.75 -16.22
N ALA A 320 12.66 7.57 -16.55
CA ALA A 320 11.34 7.08 -16.16
C ALA A 320 11.44 5.65 -15.60
N GLY A 321 10.51 5.26 -14.75
CA GLY A 321 10.55 3.95 -14.09
C GLY A 321 11.77 3.73 -13.20
N GLN A 322 12.40 4.82 -12.74
CA GLN A 322 13.49 4.78 -11.77
C GLN A 322 12.96 4.39 -10.38
N ALA A 323 13.82 3.82 -9.56
CA ALA A 323 13.56 3.66 -8.14
C ALA A 323 13.80 4.98 -7.39
N ALA A 324 13.03 5.25 -6.33
CA ALA A 324 13.26 6.34 -5.42
C ALA A 324 13.35 5.83 -3.97
N ILE A 325 14.38 6.24 -3.26
CA ILE A 325 14.61 5.85 -1.87
C ILE A 325 14.81 7.11 -1.02
N LEU A 326 13.91 7.32 -0.06
CA LEU A 326 14.13 8.31 0.98
C LEU A 326 15.18 7.75 1.95
N ARG A 327 16.31 8.43 2.04
CA ARG A 327 17.44 8.06 2.88
C ARG A 327 17.23 8.56 4.33
N PRO A 328 17.89 7.96 5.32
CA PRO A 328 17.82 8.40 6.73
C PRO A 328 18.24 9.85 6.95
N ASP A 329 19.12 10.38 6.08
CA ASP A 329 19.57 11.78 6.12
C ASP A 329 18.55 12.76 5.48
N GLY A 330 17.37 12.29 5.10
CA GLY A 330 16.30 13.08 4.48
C GLY A 330 16.48 13.39 3.00
N ARG A 331 17.58 12.94 2.38
CA ARG A 331 17.78 13.05 0.92
C ARG A 331 17.07 11.95 0.18
N VAL A 332 16.81 12.17 -1.12
CA VAL A 332 16.16 11.18 -1.98
C VAL A 332 17.16 10.67 -3.01
N LEU A 333 17.44 9.37 -2.98
CA LEU A 333 18.19 8.69 -4.04
C LEU A 333 17.23 8.34 -5.17
N LEU A 334 17.57 8.74 -6.39
CA LEU A 334 16.93 8.34 -7.64
C LEU A 334 17.86 7.36 -8.36
N ALA A 335 17.44 6.13 -8.58
CA ALA A 335 18.31 5.07 -9.06
C ALA A 335 17.77 4.41 -10.33
N GLY A 336 18.62 4.26 -11.34
CA GLY A 336 18.30 3.57 -12.57
C GLY A 336 17.28 4.30 -13.45
N GLY A 337 16.35 3.56 -14.02
CA GLY A 337 15.32 4.04 -14.94
C GLY A 337 15.71 3.89 -16.41
N VAL A 338 14.73 4.03 -17.29
CA VAL A 338 14.95 4.15 -18.74
C VAL A 338 15.16 5.61 -19.13
N SER A 339 15.98 5.85 -20.14
CA SER A 339 16.12 7.16 -20.78
C SER A 339 16.17 6.99 -22.28
N PHE A 340 15.99 8.09 -23.00
CA PHE A 340 16.12 8.17 -24.45
C PHE A 340 17.13 9.26 -24.77
N ASP A 341 18.29 8.86 -25.27
CA ASP A 341 19.36 9.78 -25.62
C ASP A 341 19.23 10.22 -27.09
N ASP A 342 19.37 11.49 -27.32
CA ASP A 342 19.41 12.04 -28.70
C ASP A 342 20.74 11.68 -29.36
N PHE A 343 20.68 10.97 -30.48
CA PHE A 343 21.85 10.65 -31.31
C PHE A 343 21.57 11.07 -32.73
N ILE A 344 22.07 12.22 -33.13
CA ILE A 344 21.92 12.86 -34.46
C ILE A 344 20.41 13.06 -34.78
N ILE A 345 19.79 12.06 -35.43
CA ILE A 345 18.37 12.08 -35.84
C ILE A 345 17.56 10.95 -35.20
N LEU A 346 18.18 10.16 -34.31
CA LEU A 346 17.57 9.01 -33.65
C LEU A 346 17.58 9.20 -32.14
N ARG A 347 16.58 8.70 -31.47
CA ARG A 347 16.55 8.56 -30.01
C ARG A 347 16.91 7.15 -29.64
N LEU A 348 17.97 6.97 -28.85
CA LEU A 348 18.47 5.68 -28.42
C LEU A 348 17.98 5.39 -27.02
N PRO A 349 17.14 4.35 -26.85
CA PRO A 349 16.71 3.95 -25.53
C PRO A 349 17.86 3.29 -24.75
N ALA A 350 17.96 3.59 -23.47
CA ALA A 350 18.94 2.99 -22.57
C ALA A 350 18.35 2.76 -21.18
N VAL A 351 18.73 1.66 -20.52
CA VAL A 351 18.50 1.47 -19.08
C VAL A 351 19.73 1.97 -18.34
N ARG A 352 19.52 2.75 -17.30
CA ARG A 352 20.59 3.41 -16.56
C ARG A 352 21.02 2.61 -15.33
N ASN A 353 22.33 2.60 -15.07
CA ASN A 353 22.90 2.22 -13.78
C ASN A 353 23.36 3.44 -12.97
N THR A 354 23.18 4.64 -13.50
CA THR A 354 23.51 5.89 -12.79
C THR A 354 22.45 6.24 -11.79
N THR A 355 22.87 6.93 -10.73
CA THR A 355 21.96 7.44 -9.70
C THR A 355 22.19 8.93 -9.46
N GLU A 356 21.18 9.59 -8.91
CA GLU A 356 21.25 10.98 -8.48
C GLU A 356 20.64 11.14 -7.09
N ILE A 357 21.17 12.07 -6.31
CA ILE A 357 20.69 12.35 -4.95
C ILE A 357 20.14 13.77 -4.91
N TYR A 358 18.85 13.89 -4.61
CA TYR A 358 18.21 15.17 -4.29
C TYR A 358 18.39 15.50 -2.81
N ASN A 359 18.83 16.73 -2.53
CA ASN A 359 18.94 17.27 -1.19
C ASN A 359 17.87 18.35 -0.96
N PRO A 360 16.82 18.08 -0.15
CA PRO A 360 15.76 19.05 0.08
C PRO A 360 16.18 20.29 0.86
N ALA A 361 17.24 20.21 1.67
CA ALA A 361 17.73 21.35 2.44
C ALA A 361 18.39 22.43 1.57
N THR A 362 19.06 22.02 0.50
CA THR A 362 19.74 22.94 -0.44
C THR A 362 19.00 23.10 -1.75
N ASN A 363 17.95 22.30 -1.98
CA ASN A 363 17.21 22.20 -3.23
C ASN A 363 18.14 21.95 -4.45
N THR A 364 19.00 20.94 -4.34
CA THR A 364 19.98 20.59 -5.38
C THR A 364 19.99 19.10 -5.66
N THR A 365 20.37 18.72 -6.89
CA THR A 365 20.70 17.33 -7.28
C THR A 365 22.21 17.15 -7.42
N SER A 366 22.71 15.99 -7.06
CA SER A 366 24.10 15.60 -7.20
C SER A 366 24.21 14.16 -7.72
N VAL A 367 25.35 13.80 -8.31
CA VAL A 367 25.63 12.41 -8.71
C VAL A 367 25.68 11.52 -7.47
N GLY A 368 24.98 10.39 -7.52
CA GLY A 368 25.04 9.33 -6.53
C GLY A 368 26.01 8.20 -6.93
N PRO A 369 26.14 7.16 -6.11
CA PRO A 369 26.95 5.98 -6.42
C PRO A 369 26.31 5.22 -7.59
N SER A 370 27.11 4.72 -8.52
CA SER A 370 26.60 3.87 -9.62
C SER A 370 26.10 2.54 -9.09
N MET A 371 25.00 2.06 -9.64
CA MET A 371 24.52 0.69 -9.48
C MET A 371 25.49 -0.27 -10.18
N VAL A 372 25.54 -1.51 -9.73
CA VAL A 372 26.35 -2.57 -10.35
C VAL A 372 25.74 -2.93 -11.69
N THR A 373 24.43 -3.05 -11.75
CA THR A 373 23.66 -3.36 -12.95
C THR A 373 22.65 -2.24 -13.24
N ALA A 374 22.27 -2.10 -14.51
CA ALA A 374 21.17 -1.19 -14.86
C ALA A 374 19.83 -1.82 -14.47
N HIS A 375 18.94 -1.03 -13.84
CA HIS A 375 17.60 -1.46 -13.45
C HIS A 375 16.55 -0.40 -13.75
N SER A 376 15.37 -0.84 -14.14
CA SER A 376 14.18 0.01 -14.28
C SER A 376 12.91 -0.77 -13.98
N LEU A 377 11.81 -0.07 -13.65
CA LEU A 377 10.51 -0.67 -13.35
C LEU A 377 10.60 -1.70 -12.21
N VAL A 378 11.28 -1.32 -11.15
CA VAL A 378 11.48 -2.11 -9.94
C VAL A 378 11.21 -1.25 -8.70
N ASP A 379 10.49 -1.83 -7.74
CA ASP A 379 10.27 -1.22 -6.44
C ASP A 379 11.36 -1.65 -5.46
N PRO A 380 12.08 -0.72 -4.82
CA PRO A 380 13.04 -1.05 -3.78
C PRO A 380 12.36 -1.71 -2.58
N VAL A 381 12.94 -2.78 -2.07
CA VAL A 381 12.42 -3.52 -0.92
C VAL A 381 13.24 -3.19 0.32
N PRO A 382 12.68 -2.55 1.34
CA PRO A 382 13.43 -2.25 2.56
C PRO A 382 13.76 -3.55 3.32
N LEU A 383 15.05 -3.78 3.57
CA LEU A 383 15.57 -4.94 4.30
C LEU A 383 15.82 -4.66 5.79
N GLY A 384 15.52 -3.45 6.26
CA GLY A 384 15.94 -2.95 7.58
C GLY A 384 17.40 -2.47 7.60
N SER A 385 17.78 -1.81 8.70
CA SER A 385 19.14 -1.23 8.88
C SER A 385 19.60 -0.39 7.68
N ASP A 386 18.70 0.43 7.13
CA ASP A 386 18.95 1.35 6.00
C ASP A 386 19.48 0.66 4.73
N ARG A 387 19.12 -0.60 4.54
CA ARG A 387 19.42 -1.39 3.34
C ARG A 387 18.15 -1.60 2.51
N TYR A 388 18.32 -1.58 1.19
CA TYR A 388 17.23 -1.74 0.23
C TYR A 388 17.65 -2.72 -0.86
N LEU A 389 16.87 -3.77 -1.07
CA LEU A 389 17.05 -4.71 -2.18
C LEU A 389 16.43 -4.09 -3.46
N ILE A 390 17.16 -4.16 -4.56
CA ILE A 390 16.71 -3.81 -5.90
C ILE A 390 16.62 -5.11 -6.71
N PRO A 391 15.46 -5.77 -6.81
CA PRO A 391 15.35 -7.08 -7.44
C PRO A 391 14.88 -6.99 -8.88
N GLY A 392 15.64 -7.50 -9.84
CA GLY A 392 15.22 -7.65 -11.23
C GLY A 392 14.96 -6.33 -11.97
N GLY A 393 13.79 -6.21 -12.57
CA GLY A 393 13.44 -5.07 -13.42
C GLY A 393 13.87 -5.25 -14.88
N ILE A 394 13.87 -4.18 -15.67
CA ILE A 394 14.44 -4.15 -17.03
C ILE A 394 15.91 -3.76 -16.91
N SER A 395 16.82 -4.51 -17.55
CA SER A 395 18.27 -4.25 -17.50
C SER A 395 18.89 -3.87 -18.83
N ALA A 396 18.24 -4.20 -19.95
CA ALA A 396 18.73 -3.86 -21.28
C ALA A 396 17.58 -3.36 -22.17
N LEU A 397 17.81 -2.24 -22.82
CA LEU A 397 16.89 -1.63 -23.79
C LEU A 397 17.74 -0.99 -24.88
N SER A 398 17.49 -1.34 -26.14
CA SER A 398 18.17 -0.77 -27.29
C SER A 398 17.23 -0.78 -28.50
N LEU A 399 17.63 -0.18 -29.63
CA LEU A 399 16.86 -0.26 -30.86
C LEU A 399 16.68 -1.70 -31.39
N ALA A 400 17.62 -2.59 -31.06
CA ALA A 400 17.56 -4.00 -31.45
C ALA A 400 16.91 -4.90 -30.40
N SER A 401 16.68 -4.38 -29.18
CA SER A 401 16.09 -5.13 -28.08
C SER A 401 15.01 -4.30 -27.39
N PRO A 402 13.74 -4.73 -27.41
CA PRO A 402 12.62 -3.99 -26.82
C PRO A 402 12.62 -3.99 -25.28
N GLY A 403 13.78 -4.19 -24.65
CA GLY A 403 13.94 -4.31 -23.21
C GLY A 403 13.71 -5.73 -22.72
N THR A 404 14.64 -6.24 -21.93
CA THR A 404 14.55 -7.57 -21.35
C THR A 404 14.48 -7.50 -19.83
N SER A 405 13.62 -8.32 -19.23
CA SER A 405 13.59 -8.51 -17.78
C SER A 405 14.89 -9.14 -17.29
N SER A 406 15.26 -8.85 -16.05
CA SER A 406 16.52 -9.23 -15.43
C SER A 406 16.33 -10.17 -14.24
N THR A 407 17.31 -11.03 -14.02
CA THR A 407 17.48 -11.79 -12.78
C THR A 407 18.40 -11.11 -11.78
N ALA A 408 19.17 -10.10 -12.23
CA ALA A 408 20.17 -9.42 -11.40
C ALA A 408 19.51 -8.73 -10.20
N CYS A 409 20.18 -8.80 -9.07
CA CYS A 409 19.75 -8.18 -7.83
C CYS A 409 20.93 -7.51 -7.14
N GLU A 410 20.68 -6.39 -6.51
CA GLU A 410 21.68 -5.69 -5.71
C GLU A 410 21.07 -5.04 -4.47
N VAL A 411 21.89 -4.77 -3.49
CA VAL A 411 21.51 -4.11 -2.26
C VAL A 411 22.15 -2.74 -2.19
N TYR A 412 21.33 -1.72 -2.02
CA TYR A 412 21.77 -0.38 -1.66
C TYR A 412 21.85 -0.25 -0.14
N ASN A 413 23.01 0.18 0.35
CA ASN A 413 23.22 0.57 1.74
C ASN A 413 23.19 2.11 1.83
N ALA A 414 22.17 2.67 2.45
CA ALA A 414 21.97 4.12 2.49
C ALA A 414 22.96 4.84 3.41
N LEU A 415 23.48 4.18 4.45
CA LEU A 415 24.50 4.74 5.33
C LEU A 415 25.86 4.79 4.64
N ALA A 416 26.29 3.67 4.05
CA ALA A 416 27.56 3.60 3.31
C ALA A 416 27.49 4.29 1.95
N ASN A 417 26.28 4.55 1.45
CA ASN A 417 26.02 5.11 0.11
C ASN A 417 26.65 4.26 -1.00
N THR A 418 26.45 2.95 -0.96
CA THR A 418 27.04 1.98 -1.91
C THR A 418 26.03 0.96 -2.39
N PHE A 419 26.22 0.45 -3.62
CA PHE A 419 25.52 -0.70 -4.14
C PHE A 419 26.42 -1.93 -4.11
N THR A 420 25.84 -3.09 -3.82
CA THR A 420 26.54 -4.39 -3.81
C THR A 420 25.68 -5.43 -4.49
N ALA A 421 26.21 -6.13 -5.48
CA ALA A 421 25.51 -7.24 -6.10
C ALA A 421 25.28 -8.36 -5.08
N VAL A 422 24.12 -9.00 -5.16
CA VAL A 422 23.74 -10.17 -4.35
C VAL A 422 23.35 -11.32 -5.28
N GLY A 423 22.95 -12.45 -4.71
CA GLY A 423 22.46 -13.58 -5.51
C GLY A 423 21.39 -13.16 -6.50
N SER A 424 21.41 -13.73 -7.70
CA SER A 424 20.40 -13.50 -8.74
C SER A 424 19.17 -14.37 -8.54
N MET A 425 18.00 -13.87 -8.93
CA MET A 425 16.79 -14.69 -9.03
C MET A 425 16.97 -15.79 -10.11
N ALA A 426 16.25 -16.89 -9.98
CA ALA A 426 16.20 -17.91 -11.02
C ALA A 426 15.37 -17.47 -12.23
N THR A 427 14.34 -16.65 -11.99
CA THR A 427 13.43 -16.15 -13.04
C THR A 427 13.55 -14.64 -13.17
N ALA A 428 13.82 -14.16 -14.38
CA ALA A 428 13.81 -12.73 -14.69
C ALA A 428 12.39 -12.16 -14.54
N ARG A 429 12.26 -11.01 -13.87
CA ARG A 429 10.94 -10.39 -13.63
C ARG A 429 10.98 -8.88 -13.54
N VAL A 430 9.90 -8.26 -13.99
CA VAL A 430 9.64 -6.82 -13.94
C VAL A 430 8.23 -6.55 -13.44
N ASN A 431 7.99 -5.42 -12.76
CA ASN A 431 6.69 -5.09 -12.18
C ASN A 431 6.13 -6.18 -11.24
N GLN A 432 7.01 -6.91 -10.57
CA GLN A 432 6.66 -7.80 -9.46
C GLN A 432 6.26 -6.98 -8.23
N ARG A 433 5.63 -7.63 -7.26
CA ARG A 433 5.44 -7.08 -5.93
C ARG A 433 6.26 -7.85 -4.91
N SER A 434 6.74 -7.14 -3.90
CA SER A 434 7.59 -7.74 -2.87
C SER A 434 7.10 -7.34 -1.49
N PHE A 435 7.19 -8.27 -0.54
CA PHE A 435 6.85 -7.99 0.87
C PHE A 435 7.70 -8.84 1.82
N PRO A 436 7.88 -8.40 3.08
CA PRO A 436 8.59 -9.16 4.09
C PRO A 436 7.76 -10.37 4.55
N LEU A 437 8.39 -11.53 4.63
CA LEU A 437 7.86 -12.72 5.31
C LEU A 437 8.17 -12.67 6.81
N ASP A 438 9.38 -12.22 7.14
CA ASP A 438 9.86 -11.98 8.51
C ASP A 438 10.95 -10.89 8.50
N SER A 439 11.72 -10.78 9.57
CA SER A 439 12.78 -9.77 9.69
C SER A 439 13.97 -9.97 8.74
N SER A 440 14.11 -11.16 8.14
CA SER A 440 15.26 -11.52 7.29
C SER A 440 14.87 -12.02 5.91
N ARG A 441 13.64 -12.50 5.72
CA ARG A 441 13.18 -13.08 4.45
C ARG A 441 12.13 -12.22 3.79
N PHE A 442 12.27 -12.07 2.48
CA PHE A 442 11.42 -11.25 1.63
C PHE A 442 11.00 -12.07 0.41
N ILE A 443 9.76 -11.96 -0.01
CA ILE A 443 9.28 -12.69 -1.19
C ILE A 443 8.99 -11.70 -2.32
N CYS A 444 9.44 -12.05 -3.54
CA CYS A 444 9.11 -11.39 -4.78
C CYS A 444 8.10 -12.25 -5.54
N VAL A 445 6.96 -11.69 -5.90
CA VAL A 445 5.79 -12.42 -6.40
C VAL A 445 5.38 -11.92 -7.77
N GLY A 446 5.13 -12.84 -8.69
CA GLY A 446 4.62 -12.53 -10.01
C GLY A 446 5.57 -11.66 -10.83
N GLY A 447 5.02 -10.63 -11.46
CA GLY A 447 5.72 -9.78 -12.41
C GLY A 447 5.62 -10.29 -13.83
N GLY A 448 6.31 -9.62 -14.75
CA GLY A 448 6.41 -10.03 -16.15
C GLY A 448 7.81 -10.57 -16.48
N ASN A 449 7.87 -11.58 -17.33
CA ASN A 449 9.10 -12.03 -17.96
C ASN A 449 9.06 -11.66 -19.46
N GLY A 450 10.20 -11.64 -20.12
CA GLY A 450 10.30 -11.34 -21.55
C GLY A 450 10.64 -9.90 -21.82
N THR A 451 9.95 -9.28 -22.77
CA THR A 451 10.25 -7.91 -23.20
C THR A 451 9.30 -6.89 -22.57
N LEU A 452 9.73 -5.62 -22.53
CA LEU A 452 8.91 -4.51 -22.03
C LEU A 452 7.56 -4.39 -22.78
N LEU A 453 7.57 -4.64 -24.09
CA LEU A 453 6.39 -4.50 -24.95
C LEU A 453 5.48 -5.74 -24.96
N ALA A 454 6.01 -6.91 -24.62
CA ALA A 454 5.29 -8.17 -24.58
C ALA A 454 5.68 -8.99 -23.33
N PRO A 455 5.34 -8.51 -22.14
CA PRO A 455 5.65 -9.23 -20.91
C PRO A 455 4.75 -10.45 -20.78
N ILE A 456 5.35 -11.58 -20.42
CA ILE A 456 4.63 -12.80 -20.04
C ILE A 456 4.45 -12.77 -18.52
N ALA A 457 3.22 -12.68 -18.06
CA ALA A 457 2.94 -12.66 -16.64
C ALA A 457 3.35 -13.96 -15.94
N LEU A 458 3.89 -13.85 -14.76
CA LEU A 458 4.42 -14.96 -13.97
C LEU A 458 3.46 -15.32 -12.83
N ALA A 459 3.32 -16.62 -12.58
CA ALA A 459 2.72 -17.16 -11.37
C ALA A 459 3.77 -17.45 -10.27
N THR A 460 5.04 -17.56 -10.65
CA THR A 460 6.10 -17.94 -9.74
C THR A 460 6.46 -16.84 -8.76
N SER A 461 6.97 -17.24 -7.60
CA SER A 461 7.61 -16.35 -6.63
C SER A 461 8.97 -16.89 -6.20
N GLU A 462 9.80 -16.01 -5.65
CA GLU A 462 11.10 -16.35 -5.10
C GLU A 462 11.33 -15.62 -3.78
N ILE A 463 11.99 -16.29 -2.84
CA ILE A 463 12.25 -15.79 -1.50
C ILE A 463 13.72 -15.40 -1.38
N PHE A 464 13.98 -14.15 -1.05
CA PHE A 464 15.31 -13.64 -0.73
C PHE A 464 15.57 -13.75 0.76
N ASP A 465 16.69 -14.34 1.13
CA ASP A 465 17.21 -14.34 2.49
C ASP A 465 18.29 -13.25 2.62
N ALA A 466 18.01 -12.22 3.42
CA ALA A 466 18.89 -11.06 3.58
C ALA A 466 20.12 -11.35 4.46
N VAL A 467 20.19 -12.50 5.15
CA VAL A 467 21.35 -12.94 5.93
C VAL A 467 22.36 -13.62 5.02
N THR A 468 21.90 -14.56 4.20
CA THR A 468 22.75 -15.33 3.28
C THR A 468 22.92 -14.64 1.93
N SER A 469 22.08 -13.64 1.61
CA SER A 469 22.01 -12.95 0.30
C SER A 469 21.72 -13.91 -0.86
N THR A 470 20.89 -14.93 -0.63
CA THR A 470 20.53 -15.96 -1.61
C THR A 470 19.04 -16.03 -1.87
N TRP A 471 18.68 -16.61 -3.02
CA TRP A 471 17.30 -16.82 -3.42
C TRP A 471 16.92 -18.29 -3.34
N SER A 472 15.68 -18.56 -3.01
CA SER A 472 15.05 -19.88 -3.06
C SER A 472 13.66 -19.80 -3.68
N PRO A 473 13.13 -20.89 -4.26
CA PRO A 473 11.77 -20.91 -4.78
C PRO A 473 10.74 -20.60 -3.70
N GLY A 474 9.74 -19.79 -4.05
CA GLY A 474 8.56 -19.52 -3.24
C GLY A 474 7.31 -20.22 -3.80
N PRO A 475 6.16 -20.09 -3.12
CA PRO A 475 4.88 -20.63 -3.59
C PRO A 475 4.41 -19.92 -4.85
N ALA A 476 3.63 -20.60 -5.68
CA ALA A 476 3.08 -20.05 -6.91
C ALA A 476 1.71 -19.40 -6.68
N LEU A 477 1.44 -18.32 -7.38
CA LEU A 477 0.09 -17.74 -7.55
C LEU A 477 -0.78 -18.71 -8.36
N THR A 478 -2.07 -18.72 -8.10
CA THR A 478 -3.04 -19.48 -8.89
C THR A 478 -3.26 -18.88 -10.29
N VAL A 479 -3.12 -17.56 -10.41
CA VAL A 479 -3.24 -16.82 -11.67
C VAL A 479 -1.99 -15.98 -11.88
N PRO A 480 -1.27 -16.15 -13.03
CA PRO A 480 -0.12 -15.31 -13.35
C PRO A 480 -0.51 -13.83 -13.42
N ARG A 481 0.34 -12.93 -12.87
CA ARG A 481 0.05 -11.49 -12.91
C ARG A 481 1.30 -10.62 -12.86
N ALA A 482 1.29 -9.56 -13.65
CA ALA A 482 2.26 -8.47 -13.63
C ALA A 482 1.59 -7.18 -13.14
N ALA A 483 2.32 -6.34 -12.43
CA ALA A 483 1.83 -5.06 -11.89
C ALA A 483 0.48 -5.16 -11.12
N PRO A 484 0.28 -6.15 -10.23
CA PRO A 484 -0.92 -6.18 -9.42
C PRO A 484 -0.89 -5.03 -8.40
N ALA A 485 -2.06 -4.63 -7.91
CA ALA A 485 -2.16 -3.91 -6.66
C ALA A 485 -1.90 -4.88 -5.50
N MET A 486 -1.29 -4.42 -4.42
CA MET A 486 -0.97 -5.24 -3.26
C MET A 486 -1.22 -4.46 -1.99
N PHE A 487 -1.83 -5.11 -1.01
CA PHE A 487 -1.91 -4.59 0.35
C PHE A 487 -1.78 -5.74 1.38
N ARG A 488 -1.42 -5.36 2.59
CA ARG A 488 -1.36 -6.27 3.74
C ARG A 488 -2.51 -5.94 4.67
N SER A 489 -3.43 -6.89 4.87
CA SER A 489 -4.53 -6.72 5.82
C SER A 489 -4.00 -6.61 7.26
N SER A 490 -4.81 -6.06 8.15
CA SER A 490 -4.52 -6.02 9.60
C SER A 490 -4.32 -7.43 10.19
N ARG A 491 -4.88 -8.43 9.54
CA ARG A 491 -4.75 -9.86 9.89
C ARG A 491 -3.41 -10.46 9.46
N GLY A 492 -2.61 -9.70 8.70
CA GLY A 492 -1.32 -10.14 8.22
C GLY A 492 -1.33 -10.89 6.90
N GLN A 493 -2.48 -11.14 6.32
CA GLN A 493 -2.56 -11.72 4.98
C GLN A 493 -2.22 -10.67 3.94
N VAL A 494 -1.55 -11.09 2.86
CA VAL A 494 -1.19 -10.21 1.75
C VAL A 494 -2.10 -10.51 0.57
N HIS A 495 -2.76 -9.48 0.07
CA HIS A 495 -3.69 -9.55 -1.04
C HIS A 495 -3.06 -9.00 -2.30
N PHE A 496 -3.21 -9.72 -3.41
CA PHE A 496 -2.83 -9.31 -4.76
C PHE A 496 -4.10 -9.16 -5.58
N ILE A 497 -4.34 -7.96 -6.09
CA ILE A 497 -5.59 -7.62 -6.76
C ILE A 497 -5.28 -7.14 -8.18
N GLY A 498 -6.02 -7.68 -9.15
CA GLY A 498 -5.84 -7.33 -10.55
C GLY A 498 -4.45 -7.69 -11.08
N GLY A 499 -3.88 -6.81 -11.87
CA GLY A 499 -2.65 -7.01 -12.61
C GLY A 499 -2.90 -7.32 -14.06
N GLY A 500 -1.84 -7.59 -14.81
CA GLY A 500 -1.89 -7.93 -16.24
C GLY A 500 -1.45 -9.35 -16.51
N THR A 501 -2.02 -9.94 -17.56
CA THR A 501 -1.57 -11.19 -18.19
C THR A 501 -1.19 -10.91 -19.64
N ALA A 502 -0.80 -11.95 -20.39
CA ALA A 502 -0.58 -11.83 -21.84
C ALA A 502 -1.82 -11.32 -22.60
N ASN A 503 -3.02 -11.52 -22.06
CA ASN A 503 -4.28 -11.15 -22.67
C ASN A 503 -4.83 -9.78 -22.19
N GLY A 504 -4.06 -9.06 -21.37
CA GLY A 504 -4.44 -7.75 -20.81
C GLY A 504 -4.63 -7.78 -19.30
N ALA A 505 -5.34 -6.79 -18.77
CA ALA A 505 -5.62 -6.69 -17.34
C ALA A 505 -6.61 -7.76 -16.87
N ILE A 506 -6.55 -8.08 -15.59
CA ILE A 506 -7.43 -9.07 -14.95
C ILE A 506 -8.13 -8.50 -13.72
N ALA A 507 -9.28 -9.08 -13.38
CA ALA A 507 -10.06 -8.69 -12.20
C ALA A 507 -9.88 -9.63 -11.00
N THR A 508 -9.12 -10.72 -11.14
CA THR A 508 -8.97 -11.73 -10.08
C THR A 508 -8.20 -11.21 -8.89
N SER A 509 -8.48 -11.77 -7.72
CA SER A 509 -7.73 -11.55 -6.50
C SER A 509 -7.06 -12.86 -6.03
N SER A 510 -5.96 -12.72 -5.29
CA SER A 510 -5.25 -13.84 -4.68
C SER A 510 -4.78 -13.42 -3.30
N GLU A 511 -4.80 -14.34 -2.36
CA GLU A 511 -4.43 -14.09 -0.97
C GLU A 511 -3.26 -14.98 -0.57
N PHE A 512 -2.27 -14.42 0.12
CA PHE A 512 -1.16 -15.14 0.71
C PHE A 512 -1.32 -15.22 2.22
N HIS A 513 -1.25 -16.42 2.77
CA HIS A 513 -1.38 -16.68 4.20
C HIS A 513 -0.02 -16.88 4.85
N PHE A 514 0.24 -16.18 5.94
CA PHE A 514 1.41 -16.43 6.77
C PHE A 514 1.07 -16.19 8.26
N SER A 515 1.77 -16.90 9.14
CA SER A 515 1.67 -16.68 10.59
C SER A 515 2.64 -15.59 11.04
N PHE A 516 2.27 -14.89 12.08
CA PHE A 516 3.14 -13.98 12.82
C PHE A 516 3.85 -14.71 13.95
#